data_7fcdeb39cd195afd94aadf9eb22ea769
#
_entry.id   7fcdeb39cd195afd94aadf9eb22ea769
#
_cell.length_a   1.000
_cell.length_b   1.000
_cell.length_c   1.000
_cell.angle_alpha   90.00
_cell.angle_beta   90.00
_cell.angle_gamma   90.00
#
_symmetry.space_group_name_H-M   'P 1'
#
loop_
_entity.id
_entity.type
_entity.pdbx_description
1 polymer ?
#
loop_
_entity_poly.entity_id
_entity_poly.type
_entity_poly.pdbx_seq_one_letter_code
_entity_poly.pdbx_strand_id
1 'polypeptide(L)'
;MANDLNRVVLIGRLTRDPEIKHVGESTLCNFSIANGRTYKVNGDKREETHYFECELWGKLADILKQYALKGTQVMVEGKLKQSTWDTPEGGKRSKVSIRVENFQLLGGKKDGQSNSSYTPQSQEPQEMPE
;
A
#
# COMPACT_ATOMS: atom_id res chain seq x y z
N MET A 1 19.40 -9.38 -21.74
CA MET A 1 18.38 -9.56 -20.73
C MET A 1 17.04 -9.06 -21.19
N ALA A 2 16.05 -9.87 -21.07
CA ALA A 2 14.70 -9.44 -21.39
C ALA A 2 14.16 -8.61 -20.24
N ASN A 3 13.15 -7.80 -20.54
CA ASN A 3 12.43 -7.07 -19.51
C ASN A 3 11.24 -7.89 -19.06
N ASP A 4 11.41 -8.58 -17.95
CA ASP A 4 10.34 -9.40 -17.43
C ASP A 4 9.26 -8.54 -16.79
N LEU A 5 8.04 -8.99 -16.93
CA LEU A 5 6.92 -8.27 -16.35
C LEU A 5 7.00 -8.30 -14.82
N ASN A 6 6.80 -7.13 -14.21
CA ASN A 6 6.78 -7.00 -12.76
C ASN A 6 5.78 -5.91 -12.41
N ARG A 7 4.59 -6.31 -12.01
CA ARG A 7 3.53 -5.36 -11.75
C ARG A 7 2.66 -5.84 -10.59
N VAL A 8 2.35 -4.93 -9.70
CA VAL A 8 1.52 -5.20 -8.53
C VAL A 8 0.45 -4.14 -8.44
N VAL A 9 -0.77 -4.55 -8.17
CA VAL A 9 -1.88 -3.65 -7.88
C VAL A 9 -2.57 -4.17 -6.64
N LEU A 10 -2.62 -3.35 -5.60
CA LEU A 10 -3.22 -3.77 -4.33
C LEU A 10 -4.07 -2.65 -3.76
N ILE A 11 -5.08 -3.03 -3.03
CA ILE A 11 -5.86 -2.12 -2.21
C ILE A 11 -5.68 -2.55 -0.76
N GLY A 12 -5.43 -1.60 0.11
CA GLY A 12 -5.31 -1.90 1.54
C GLY A 12 -5.45 -0.63 2.35
N ARG A 13 -5.30 -0.78 3.64
CA ARG A 13 -5.37 0.36 4.55
C ARG A 13 -4.01 0.55 5.19
N LEU A 14 -3.63 1.81 5.35
CA LEU A 14 -2.36 2.12 6.00
C LEU A 14 -2.39 1.60 7.43
N THR A 15 -1.31 0.91 7.82
CA THR A 15 -1.21 0.36 9.16
C THR A 15 -0.65 1.37 10.15
N ARG A 16 -0.05 2.43 9.64
CA ARG A 16 0.51 3.51 10.43
C ARG A 16 0.58 4.74 9.55
N ASP A 17 0.85 5.88 10.17
CA ASP A 17 1.03 7.09 9.41
C ASP A 17 2.27 6.95 8.52
N PRO A 18 2.20 7.47 7.29
CA PRO A 18 3.37 7.38 6.39
C PRO A 18 4.55 8.18 6.95
N GLU A 19 5.74 7.67 6.70
CA GLU A 19 6.96 8.33 7.15
C GLU A 19 7.72 8.89 5.97
N ILE A 20 8.21 10.11 6.15
CA ILE A 20 8.98 10.79 5.12
C ILE A 20 10.46 10.76 5.48
N LYS A 21 11.29 10.44 4.51
CA LYS A 21 12.73 10.56 4.63
C LYS A 21 13.26 11.31 3.44
N HIS A 22 14.33 12.05 3.67
CA HIS A 22 15.00 12.75 2.59
C HIS A 22 16.31 12.02 2.30
N VAL A 23 16.45 11.60 1.06
CA VAL A 23 17.63 10.87 0.61
C VAL A 23 18.26 11.71 -0.50
N GLY A 24 19.35 12.41 -0.15
CA GLY A 24 19.89 13.40 -1.07
C GLY A 24 18.87 14.47 -1.31
N GLU A 25 18.54 14.68 -2.58
CA GLU A 25 17.54 15.66 -2.96
C GLU A 25 16.17 15.04 -3.19
N SER A 26 16.05 13.76 -2.94
CA SER A 26 14.80 13.05 -3.19
C SER A 26 14.02 12.87 -1.90
N THR A 27 12.71 12.79 -2.04
CA THR A 27 11.83 12.50 -0.93
C THR A 27 11.35 11.06 -1.05
N LEU A 28 11.44 10.33 0.05
CA LEU A 28 10.98 8.95 0.12
C LEU A 28 9.90 8.85 1.18
N CYS A 29 8.78 8.25 0.82
CA CYS A 29 7.72 7.97 1.76
C CYS A 29 7.64 6.47 1.96
N ASN A 30 7.79 6.02 3.20
CA ASN A 30 7.62 4.62 3.56
C ASN A 30 6.29 4.45 4.25
N PHE A 31 5.55 3.46 3.83
CA PHE A 31 4.28 3.15 4.47
C PHE A 31 4.01 1.65 4.32
N SER A 32 3.06 1.19 5.11
CA SER A 32 2.69 -0.22 5.10
C SER A 32 1.19 -0.31 4.95
N ILE A 33 0.74 -1.27 4.14
CA ILE A 33 -0.69 -1.47 3.96
C ILE A 33 -1.08 -2.86 4.40
N ALA A 34 -2.29 -2.96 4.91
CA ALA A 34 -2.90 -4.23 5.28
C ALA A 34 -3.93 -4.58 4.22
N ASN A 35 -3.70 -5.69 3.55
CA ASN A 35 -4.58 -6.21 2.51
C ASN A 35 -5.30 -7.40 3.08
N GLY A 36 -6.62 -7.29 3.23
CA GLY A 36 -7.40 -8.32 3.86
C GLY A 36 -8.31 -9.01 2.88
N ARG A 37 -8.62 -10.25 3.19
CA ARG A 37 -9.63 -10.95 2.42
C ARG A 37 -10.39 -11.89 3.34
N THR A 38 -11.62 -12.17 2.95
CA THR A 38 -12.50 -13.10 3.65
C THR A 38 -12.81 -14.26 2.72
N TYR A 39 -12.77 -15.46 3.25
CA TYR A 39 -13.07 -16.63 2.45
C TYR A 39 -13.76 -17.67 3.32
N LYS A 40 -14.30 -18.71 2.69
CA LYS A 40 -14.99 -19.77 3.42
C LYS A 40 -14.29 -21.10 3.22
N VAL A 41 -14.22 -21.86 4.30
CA VAL A 41 -13.70 -23.21 4.28
C VAL A 41 -14.73 -24.09 4.97
N ASN A 42 -15.30 -25.02 4.23
CA ASN A 42 -16.32 -25.94 4.77
C ASN A 42 -17.45 -25.20 5.46
N GLY A 43 -17.86 -24.07 4.87
CA GLY A 43 -18.95 -23.28 5.42
C GLY A 43 -18.54 -22.29 6.48
N ASP A 44 -17.34 -22.38 6.98
CA ASP A 44 -16.86 -21.46 8.01
C ASP A 44 -16.20 -20.26 7.37
N LYS A 45 -16.53 -19.09 7.89
CA LYS A 45 -15.95 -17.85 7.41
C LYS A 45 -14.56 -17.65 8.02
N ARG A 46 -13.60 -17.36 7.17
CA ARG A 46 -12.23 -17.13 7.60
C ARG A 46 -11.75 -15.79 7.08
N GLU A 47 -10.82 -15.20 7.79
CA GLU A 47 -10.21 -13.95 7.38
C GLU A 47 -8.71 -14.10 7.41
N GLU A 48 -8.05 -13.42 6.47
CA GLU A 48 -6.60 -13.34 6.50
C GLU A 48 -6.19 -11.95 6.09
N THR A 49 -5.08 -11.50 6.66
CA THR A 49 -4.56 -10.18 6.38
C THR A 49 -3.09 -10.32 6.05
N HIS A 50 -2.69 -9.65 4.98
CA HIS A 50 -1.30 -9.62 4.56
C HIS A 50 -0.80 -8.20 4.63
N TYR A 51 0.44 -8.04 5.08
CA TYR A 51 1.03 -6.72 5.28
C TYR A 51 2.14 -6.53 4.27
N PHE A 52 2.14 -5.39 3.60
CA PHE A 52 3.12 -5.10 2.56
C PHE A 52 3.77 -3.76 2.84
N GLU A 53 5.11 -3.76 2.81
CA GLU A 53 5.87 -2.52 2.92
C GLU A 53 5.93 -1.87 1.56
N CYS A 54 5.71 -0.56 1.54
CA CYS A 54 5.66 0.20 0.31
C CYS A 54 6.62 1.38 0.39
N GLU A 55 7.20 1.72 -0.75
CA GLU A 55 8.00 2.92 -0.84
C GLU A 55 7.57 3.73 -2.05
N LEU A 56 7.55 5.04 -1.86
CA LEU A 56 7.09 5.97 -2.89
C LEU A 56 8.04 7.14 -2.91
N TRP A 57 8.52 7.47 -4.11
CA TRP A 57 9.55 8.49 -4.28
C TRP A 57 9.00 9.72 -4.97
N GLY A 58 9.61 10.86 -4.66
CA GLY A 58 9.37 12.08 -5.39
C GLY A 58 8.15 12.85 -4.92
N LYS A 59 7.55 13.59 -5.82
CA LYS A 59 6.43 14.45 -5.46
C LYS A 59 5.23 13.68 -4.96
N LEU A 60 5.03 12.48 -5.48
CA LEU A 60 3.92 11.67 -5.01
C LEU A 60 4.07 11.31 -3.53
N ALA A 61 5.32 11.20 -3.07
CA ALA A 61 5.56 10.93 -1.65
C ALA A 61 5.01 12.05 -0.78
N ASP A 62 5.23 13.29 -1.19
CA ASP A 62 4.72 14.42 -0.43
C ASP A 62 3.20 14.45 -0.44
N ILE A 63 2.61 14.14 -1.58
CA ILE A 63 1.16 14.14 -1.69
C ILE A 63 0.56 13.08 -0.80
N LEU A 64 1.12 11.88 -0.81
CA LEU A 64 0.60 10.82 0.05
C LEU A 64 0.70 11.21 1.52
N LYS A 65 1.86 11.73 1.91
CA LYS A 65 2.06 12.15 3.31
C LYS A 65 1.05 13.21 3.72
N GLN A 66 0.72 14.10 2.82
CA GLN A 66 -0.18 15.20 3.12
C GLN A 66 -1.60 14.73 3.39
N TYR A 67 -2.06 13.72 2.68
CA TYR A 67 -3.47 13.35 2.71
C TYR A 67 -3.77 12.00 3.35
N ALA A 68 -2.76 11.17 3.61
CA ALA A 68 -2.99 9.83 4.11
C ALA A 68 -2.56 9.71 5.57
N LEU A 69 -3.38 9.00 6.33
CA LEU A 69 -3.12 8.73 7.73
C LEU A 69 -3.34 7.24 7.97
N LYS A 70 -2.96 6.80 9.17
CA LYS A 70 -3.26 5.43 9.57
C LYS A 70 -4.74 5.15 9.34
N GLY A 71 -5.03 4.04 8.69
CA GLY A 71 -6.41 3.63 8.42
C GLY A 71 -6.97 4.07 7.09
N THR A 72 -6.28 4.97 6.40
CA THR A 72 -6.74 5.42 5.09
C THR A 72 -6.65 4.28 4.08
N GLN A 73 -7.70 4.08 3.30
CA GLN A 73 -7.70 3.07 2.26
C GLN A 73 -7.05 3.64 1.01
N VAL A 74 -6.16 2.86 0.43
CA VAL A 74 -5.40 3.33 -0.71
C VAL A 74 -5.20 2.18 -1.70
N MET A 75 -5.23 2.53 -2.98
CA MET A 75 -4.81 1.63 -4.04
C MET A 75 -3.39 1.98 -4.41
N VAL A 76 -2.52 0.99 -4.49
CA VAL A 76 -1.15 1.20 -4.93
C VAL A 76 -0.89 0.36 -6.16
N GLU A 77 -0.10 0.92 -7.04
CA GLU A 77 0.30 0.27 -8.28
C GLU A 77 1.79 0.46 -8.44
N GLY A 78 2.48 -0.62 -8.72
CA GLY A 78 3.92 -0.53 -8.87
C GLY A 78 4.52 -1.88 -9.16
N LYS A 79 5.69 -2.11 -8.64
CA LYS A 79 6.41 -3.35 -8.88
C LYS A 79 7.03 -3.85 -7.60
N LEU A 80 7.33 -5.13 -7.59
CA LEU A 80 8.02 -5.74 -6.46
C LEU A 80 9.50 -5.45 -6.56
N LYS A 81 10.09 -5.17 -5.43
CA LYS A 81 11.51 -4.91 -5.33
C LYS A 81 12.08 -5.78 -4.24
N GLN A 82 13.15 -6.46 -4.54
CA GLN A 82 13.83 -7.30 -3.55
C GLN A 82 15.11 -6.63 -3.14
N SER A 83 15.31 -6.52 -1.84
CA SER A 83 16.53 -5.97 -1.26
C SER A 83 17.24 -7.07 -0.50
N THR A 84 18.54 -7.12 -0.64
CA THR A 84 19.35 -8.12 0.04
C THR A 84 20.47 -7.41 0.76
N TRP A 85 20.77 -7.84 2.00
CA TRP A 85 21.85 -7.25 2.76
C TRP A 85 22.48 -8.30 3.63
N ASP A 86 23.70 -8.01 4.07
CA ASP A 86 24.44 -8.90 4.96
C ASP A 86 24.13 -8.53 6.40
N THR A 87 24.06 -9.56 7.24
CA THR A 87 23.83 -9.35 8.66
C THR A 87 25.16 -9.41 9.41
N PRO A 88 25.21 -8.82 10.61
CA PRO A 88 26.42 -8.89 11.42
C PRO A 88 26.86 -10.30 11.75
N GLU A 89 25.92 -11.24 11.76
CA GLU A 89 26.26 -12.63 12.05
C GLU A 89 26.83 -13.38 10.86
N GLY A 90 26.98 -12.71 9.73
CA GLY A 90 27.56 -13.32 8.56
C GLY A 90 26.57 -13.96 7.62
N GLY A 91 25.27 -13.88 7.91
CA GLY A 91 24.25 -14.39 7.02
C GLY A 91 23.78 -13.34 6.05
N LYS A 92 22.86 -13.75 5.19
CA LYS A 92 22.21 -12.83 4.26
C LYS A 92 20.72 -12.79 4.52
N ARG A 93 20.16 -11.62 4.38
CA ARG A 93 18.74 -11.44 4.52
C ARG A 93 18.19 -10.73 3.31
N SER A 94 16.94 -11.02 2.99
CA SER A 94 16.29 -10.37 1.88
C SER A 94 14.90 -9.94 2.31
N LYS A 95 14.40 -8.96 1.60
CA LYS A 95 13.09 -8.40 1.88
C LYS A 95 12.47 -7.98 0.56
N VAL A 96 11.18 -8.27 0.41
CA VAL A 96 10.43 -7.84 -0.76
C VAL A 96 9.52 -6.70 -0.33
N SER A 97 9.56 -5.63 -1.08
CA SER A 97 8.70 -4.48 -0.85
C SER A 97 8.09 -4.06 -2.17
N ILE A 98 7.16 -3.13 -2.11
CA ILE A 98 6.49 -2.62 -3.30
C ILE A 98 7.04 -1.23 -3.60
N ARG A 99 7.62 -1.08 -4.78
CA ARG A 99 8.03 0.23 -5.28
C ARG A 99 6.82 0.84 -5.96
N VAL A 100 6.16 1.76 -5.29
CA VAL A 100 4.92 2.33 -5.77
C VAL A 100 5.21 3.35 -6.85
N GLU A 101 4.51 3.23 -7.97
CA GLU A 101 4.63 4.16 -9.08
C GLU A 101 3.43 5.08 -9.17
N ASN A 102 2.30 4.61 -8.62
CA ASN A 102 1.08 5.40 -8.65
C ASN A 102 0.21 4.94 -7.49
N PHE A 103 -0.62 5.84 -7.00
CA PHE A 103 -1.54 5.48 -5.93
C PHE A 103 -2.81 6.29 -6.07
N GLN A 104 -3.85 5.82 -5.38
CA GLN A 104 -5.11 6.53 -5.35
C GLN A 104 -5.71 6.37 -3.96
N LEU A 105 -6.12 7.49 -3.38
CA LEU A 105 -6.75 7.45 -2.07
C LEU A 105 -8.22 7.13 -2.26
N LEU A 106 -8.71 6.12 -1.53
CA LEU A 106 -10.04 5.61 -1.74
C LEU A 106 -11.00 5.96 -0.63
N GLY A 107 -10.50 6.38 0.53
CA GLY A 107 -11.38 6.74 1.60
C GLY A 107 -10.64 6.95 2.89
N GLY A 108 -11.36 7.48 3.85
CA GLY A 108 -10.79 7.77 5.14
C GLY A 108 -10.74 6.56 6.03
N LYS A 109 -10.66 6.80 7.31
CA LYS A 109 -10.53 5.73 8.27
C LYS A 109 -11.73 4.81 8.23
N LYS A 110 -11.47 3.57 8.53
CA LYS A 110 -12.50 2.55 8.47
C LYS A 110 -13.68 2.86 9.40
N ASP A 111 -13.42 3.37 10.54
CA ASP A 111 -14.47 3.59 11.51
C ASP A 111 -15.33 4.78 11.18
N GLY A 112 -15.05 5.41 10.25
CA GLY A 112 -15.70 6.42 10.03
C GLY A 112 -16.77 6.86 9.45
N GLN A 113 -17.16 7.10 9.55
CA GLN A 113 -17.89 7.44 9.00
C GLN A 113 -17.90 7.69 7.75
N SER A 114 -18.05 7.55 7.47
CA SER A 114 -18.04 7.65 6.56
C SER A 114 -18.35 8.10 5.71
N ASN A 115 -18.43 8.12 5.61
CA ASN A 115 -18.86 8.50 4.91
C ASN A 115 -18.92 8.79 4.01
N SER A 116 -18.94 8.96 3.82
CA SER A 116 -19.16 9.31 3.11
C SER A 116 -19.25 9.57 2.21
N SER A 117 -19.21 9.73 1.92
CA SER A 117 -19.44 10.06 1.20
C SER A 117 -19.22 10.10 0.18
N TYR A 118 -19.00 9.95 0.02
CA TYR A 118 -18.96 10.05 -0.91
C TYR A 118 -18.93 9.61 -1.74
N THR A 119 -18.98 9.57 -2.01
CA THR A 119 -19.06 9.21 -2.70
C THR A 119 -19.02 8.99 -3.62
N PRO A 120 -19.11 8.92 -4.07
CA PRO A 120 -19.13 8.62 -4.93
C PRO A 120 -18.99 8.39 -5.77
N GLN A 121 -18.87 8.26 -6.00
CA GLN A 121 -18.94 8.04 -6.61
C GLN A 121 -18.81 7.64 -7.23
N SER A 122 -18.70 7.52 -7.40
CA SER A 122 -18.83 7.06 -7.72
C SER A 122 -18.84 6.56 -8.01
N GLN A 123 -18.77 6.40 -8.04
CA GLN A 123 -18.97 5.87 -7.96
C GLN A 123 -19.19 5.30 -8.05
N GLU A 124 -19.07 5.37 -8.27
CA GLU A 124 -19.31 4.77 -8.12
C GLU A 124 -19.26 4.16 -8.41
N PRO A 125 -19.14 4.11 -8.79
CA PRO A 125 -19.07 3.43 -8.81
C PRO A 125 -18.73 2.88 -8.86
N GLN A 126 -18.37 2.91 -8.88
CA GLN A 126 -18.21 2.54 -8.63
C GLN A 126 -17.99 1.97 -8.56
N GLU A 127 -17.73 1.90 -8.71
CA GLU A 127 -17.59 1.41 -8.37
C GLU A 127 -17.20 0.73 -8.37
N MET A 128 -16.87 0.43 -8.57
CA MET A 128 -16.49 -0.14 -8.34
C MET A 128 -16.37 -0.86 -8.13
N PRO A 129 -16.17 -1.17 -8.29
CA PRO A 129 -16.04 -1.80 -7.87
C PRO A 129 -15.94 -2.22 -7.50
N GLU A 130 -15.66 -2.04 -7.49
CA GLU A 130 -15.71 -2.20 -6.98
C GLU A 130 -15.79 -2.56 -6.70
#